data_daf368a337fcfbd4d722051cf2ca76b0
#
_entry.id   daf368a337fcfbd4d722051cf2ca76b0
#
_cell.length_a   1.000
_cell.length_b   1.000
_cell.length_c   1.000
_cell.angle_alpha   90.00
_cell.angle_beta   90.00
_cell.angle_gamma   90.00
#
_symmetry.space_group_name_H-M   'P 1'
#
loop_
_entity.id
_entity.type
_entity.pdbx_description
1 polymer ?
#
loop_
_entity_poly.entity_id
_entity_poly.type
_entity_poly.pdbx_seq_one_letter_code
_entity_poly.pdbx_strand_id
1 'polypeptide(L)'
;SGQWHIAGASWDANDPNMPSAESFFRNILLGQEFYKKEFGVRSTDIFLPDCFGFGYTLPTIAAHSGLIGMSTQKLSWRNHDFYDAPYHKKNPFSWGVWYGIDGSSVIAAFDTGGYNSELPENVQYNERLMERAAHGYDNTCFRYYAGGGEGVGDKGNSGTVTTCRRLTKAINDPNAPIEIISATSDDLFKAYLGRKAELPSFDGELLMDVHATGCYTSQTAMKYYNRRNEELTGAAERASVAADWLGA
;
A
#
# COMPACT_ATOMS: atom_id res chain seq x y z
N SER A 1 -10.90 -22.27 2.00
CA SER A 1 -9.66 -23.10 1.89
C SER A 1 -8.41 -22.36 2.37
N GLY A 2 -8.45 -21.03 2.51
CA GLY A 2 -7.28 -20.22 2.90
C GLY A 2 -6.27 -19.95 1.77
N GLN A 3 -6.59 -20.37 0.54
CA GLN A 3 -5.71 -20.18 -0.61
C GLN A 3 -5.83 -18.78 -1.25
N TRP A 4 -6.89 -18.06 -0.92
CA TRP A 4 -7.11 -16.69 -1.39
C TRP A 4 -7.28 -15.77 -0.19
N HIS A 5 -6.41 -14.76 -0.11
CA HIS A 5 -6.43 -13.74 0.92
C HIS A 5 -7.09 -12.47 0.38
N ILE A 6 -7.95 -11.86 1.19
CA ILE A 6 -8.59 -10.58 0.88
C ILE A 6 -7.71 -9.45 1.44
N ALA A 7 -7.25 -8.58 0.57
CA ALA A 7 -6.33 -7.50 0.87
C ALA A 7 -6.77 -6.18 0.25
N GLY A 8 -6.21 -5.07 0.72
CA GLY A 8 -6.30 -3.76 0.08
C GLY A 8 -7.48 -2.90 0.51
N ALA A 9 -8.33 -3.35 1.42
CA ALA A 9 -9.44 -2.64 2.08
C ALA A 9 -10.38 -1.77 1.21
N SER A 10 -9.88 -1.12 0.19
CA SER A 10 -10.58 -0.10 -0.60
C SER A 10 -11.53 -0.72 -1.64
N TRP A 11 -12.61 0.00 -1.96
CA TRP A 11 -13.46 -0.33 -3.10
C TRP A 11 -12.72 -0.21 -4.42
N ASP A 12 -11.96 0.87 -4.55
CA ASP A 12 -11.10 1.17 -5.70
C ASP A 12 -9.77 1.78 -5.21
N ALA A 13 -8.72 1.67 -6.02
CA ALA A 13 -7.42 2.27 -5.70
C ALA A 13 -7.52 3.80 -5.65
N ASN A 14 -7.46 4.35 -4.45
CA ASN A 14 -7.52 5.78 -4.25
C ASN A 14 -6.17 6.45 -4.48
N ASP A 15 -6.20 7.62 -5.10
CA ASP A 15 -5.12 8.58 -4.95
C ASP A 15 -5.22 9.21 -3.56
N PRO A 16 -4.16 9.18 -2.73
CA PRO A 16 -4.24 9.69 -1.36
C PRO A 16 -4.20 11.22 -1.26
N ASN A 17 -3.96 11.94 -2.35
CA ASN A 17 -3.80 13.40 -2.35
C ASN A 17 -4.97 14.16 -3.00
N MET A 18 -5.81 13.48 -3.78
CA MET A 18 -6.85 14.14 -4.57
C MET A 18 -8.24 14.13 -3.93
N PRO A 19 -8.77 12.99 -3.45
CA PRO A 19 -10.07 12.96 -2.81
C PRO A 19 -10.05 13.61 -1.42
N SER A 20 -11.22 14.00 -0.94
CA SER A 20 -11.39 14.43 0.44
C SER A 20 -11.20 13.25 1.40
N ALA A 21 -10.87 13.54 2.67
CA ALA A 21 -10.78 12.51 3.70
C ALA A 21 -12.11 11.73 3.83
N GLU A 22 -13.24 12.41 3.71
CA GLU A 22 -14.58 11.78 3.70
C GLU A 22 -14.72 10.77 2.57
N SER A 23 -14.34 11.13 1.35
CA SER A 23 -14.39 10.23 0.19
C SER A 23 -13.47 9.03 0.40
N PHE A 24 -12.33 9.23 1.03
CA PHE A 24 -11.38 8.18 1.33
C PHE A 24 -11.95 7.18 2.35
N PHE A 25 -12.54 7.67 3.44
CA PHE A 25 -13.23 6.82 4.42
C PHE A 25 -14.36 6.03 3.78
N ARG A 26 -15.17 6.65 2.92
CA ARG A 26 -16.27 5.97 2.22
C ARG A 26 -15.78 4.89 1.26
N ASN A 27 -14.69 5.13 0.57
CA ASN A 27 -14.09 4.13 -0.30
C ASN A 27 -13.65 2.89 0.49
N ILE A 28 -12.99 3.07 1.63
CA ILE A 28 -12.64 1.96 2.53
C ILE A 28 -13.91 1.29 3.08
N LEU A 29 -14.88 2.05 3.54
CA LEU A 29 -16.13 1.51 4.08
C LEU A 29 -16.85 0.61 3.06
N LEU A 30 -17.02 1.08 1.83
CA LEU A 30 -17.66 0.34 0.75
C LEU A 30 -16.89 -0.94 0.41
N GLY A 31 -15.56 -0.86 0.32
CA GLY A 31 -14.70 -2.03 0.09
C GLY A 31 -14.83 -3.07 1.20
N GLN A 32 -14.76 -2.61 2.45
CA GLN A 32 -14.88 -3.48 3.63
C GLN A 32 -16.27 -4.13 3.75
N GLU A 33 -17.35 -3.40 3.45
CA GLU A 33 -18.70 -3.97 3.46
C GLU A 33 -18.87 -5.00 2.33
N PHE A 34 -18.34 -4.73 1.15
CA PHE A 34 -18.33 -5.68 0.05
C PHE A 34 -17.58 -6.96 0.43
N TYR A 35 -16.35 -6.85 0.95
CA TYR A 35 -15.58 -8.01 1.37
C TYR A 35 -16.28 -8.80 2.47
N LYS A 36 -16.87 -8.12 3.44
CA LYS A 36 -17.63 -8.78 4.50
C LYS A 36 -18.84 -9.53 3.95
N LYS A 37 -19.56 -8.92 3.02
CA LYS A 37 -20.75 -9.52 2.41
C LYS A 37 -20.40 -10.72 1.54
N GLU A 38 -19.42 -10.58 0.64
CA GLU A 38 -19.13 -11.59 -0.38
C GLU A 38 -18.20 -12.71 0.12
N PHE A 39 -17.29 -12.38 1.03
CA PHE A 39 -16.25 -13.32 1.50
C PHE A 39 -16.29 -13.61 3.01
N GLY A 40 -17.13 -12.95 3.77
CA GLY A 40 -17.28 -13.14 5.21
C GLY A 40 -16.16 -12.51 6.05
N VAL A 41 -15.18 -11.85 5.44
CA VAL A 41 -14.01 -11.26 6.11
C VAL A 41 -13.85 -9.77 5.74
N ARG A 42 -13.06 -9.05 6.54
CA ARG A 42 -12.60 -7.69 6.24
C ARG A 42 -11.09 -7.71 6.02
N SER A 43 -10.59 -6.85 5.16
CA SER A 43 -9.15 -6.62 5.04
C SER A 43 -8.63 -5.84 6.24
N THR A 44 -7.38 -6.09 6.61
CA THR A 44 -6.70 -5.38 7.71
C THR A 44 -5.58 -4.46 7.22
N ASP A 45 -5.37 -4.39 5.92
CA ASP A 45 -4.34 -3.57 5.30
C ASP A 45 -4.88 -2.79 4.10
N ILE A 46 -4.16 -1.73 3.73
CA ILE A 46 -4.39 -1.01 2.50
C ILE A 46 -3.14 -1.07 1.60
N PHE A 47 -3.36 -1.35 0.33
CA PHE A 47 -2.31 -1.41 -0.68
C PHE A 47 -2.52 -0.32 -1.73
N LEU A 48 -1.61 0.63 -1.79
CA LEU A 48 -1.62 1.76 -2.72
C LEU A 48 -0.32 1.76 -3.54
N PRO A 49 -0.21 0.89 -4.55
CA PRO A 49 1.07 0.64 -5.21
C PRO A 49 1.54 1.77 -6.10
N ASP A 50 0.64 2.58 -6.64
CA ASP A 50 0.95 3.48 -7.75
C ASP A 50 0.61 4.96 -7.47
N CYS A 51 0.52 5.34 -6.21
CA CYS A 51 0.23 6.71 -5.80
C CYS A 51 1.51 7.57 -5.74
N PHE A 52 1.39 8.84 -6.07
CA PHE A 52 2.52 9.76 -6.27
C PHE A 52 2.71 10.70 -5.07
N GLY A 53 3.01 10.11 -3.93
CA GLY A 53 3.11 10.78 -2.64
C GLY A 53 1.91 10.50 -1.74
N PHE A 54 2.11 10.71 -0.46
CA PHE A 54 1.14 10.35 0.58
C PHE A 54 1.07 11.46 1.62
N GLY A 55 -0.12 12.01 1.78
CA GLY A 55 -0.39 13.04 2.79
C GLY A 55 -0.32 12.50 4.21
N TYR A 56 0.01 13.37 5.14
CA TYR A 56 0.18 13.08 6.57
C TYR A 56 -1.12 12.58 7.25
N THR A 57 -2.28 12.78 6.64
CA THR A 57 -3.57 12.30 7.14
C THR A 57 -3.84 10.83 6.83
N LEU A 58 -3.10 10.20 5.92
CA LEU A 58 -3.39 8.84 5.49
C LEU A 58 -3.28 7.81 6.63
N PRO A 59 -2.24 7.79 7.47
CA PRO A 59 -2.19 6.86 8.59
C PRO A 59 -3.34 7.07 9.59
N THR A 60 -3.79 8.31 9.82
CA THR A 60 -4.99 8.60 10.60
C THR A 60 -6.21 7.92 9.98
N ILE A 61 -6.47 8.15 8.69
CA ILE A 61 -7.61 7.55 7.98
C ILE A 61 -7.56 6.02 8.06
N ALA A 62 -6.40 5.43 7.80
CA ALA A 62 -6.22 3.99 7.85
C ALA A 62 -6.50 3.42 9.26
N ALA A 63 -5.90 4.00 10.29
CA ALA A 63 -6.09 3.57 11.68
C ALA A 63 -7.55 3.68 12.14
N HIS A 64 -8.21 4.80 11.85
CA HIS A 64 -9.63 5.01 12.17
C HIS A 64 -10.57 4.12 11.35
N SER A 65 -10.11 3.62 10.20
CA SER A 65 -10.84 2.61 9.42
C SER A 65 -10.61 1.17 9.93
N GLY A 66 -9.88 0.99 11.03
CA GLY A 66 -9.58 -0.32 11.63
C GLY A 66 -8.47 -1.07 10.90
N LEU A 67 -7.69 -0.41 10.06
CA LEU A 67 -6.55 -1.01 9.38
C LEU A 67 -5.30 -0.97 10.27
N ILE A 68 -4.50 -2.02 10.20
CA ILE A 68 -3.27 -2.16 10.98
C ILE A 68 -2.02 -1.92 10.13
N GLY A 69 -2.17 -2.02 8.81
CA GLY A 69 -1.06 -1.92 7.89
C GLY A 69 -1.35 -1.18 6.60
N MET A 70 -0.27 -0.69 6.02
CA MET A 70 -0.25 -0.06 4.71
C MET A 70 0.99 -0.47 3.93
N SER A 71 0.86 -0.68 2.64
CA SER A 71 2.00 -0.91 1.77
C SER A 71 1.91 -0.14 0.46
N THR A 72 3.08 0.22 -0.05
CA THR A 72 3.25 0.85 -1.35
C THR A 72 4.57 0.44 -1.98
N GLN A 73 4.66 0.53 -3.29
CA GLN A 73 5.92 0.32 -4.00
C GLN A 73 6.51 1.61 -4.60
N LYS A 74 5.70 2.63 -4.75
CA LYS A 74 6.08 3.82 -5.52
C LYS A 74 7.19 4.63 -4.86
N LEU A 75 7.22 4.68 -3.55
CA LEU A 75 8.27 5.37 -2.80
C LEU A 75 9.66 4.71 -2.92
N SER A 76 9.71 3.42 -3.25
CA SER A 76 10.97 2.72 -3.54
C SER A 76 11.43 2.89 -4.99
N TRP A 77 10.64 3.57 -5.80
CA TRP A 77 10.94 3.84 -7.20
C TRP A 77 12.03 4.90 -7.31
N ARG A 78 13.22 4.49 -6.97
CA ARG A 78 14.42 5.31 -7.17
C ARG A 78 14.74 5.22 -8.65
N ASN A 79 14.56 6.33 -9.27
CA ASN A 79 14.90 6.43 -10.64
C ASN A 79 16.38 6.19 -10.87
N HIS A 80 16.56 5.37 -11.82
CA HIS A 80 17.65 5.38 -12.78
C HIS A 80 18.30 6.78 -12.90
N ASP A 81 19.56 6.83 -13.02
CA ASP A 81 20.56 7.81 -13.48
C ASP A 81 20.25 9.32 -13.61
N PHE A 82 18.99 9.73 -13.54
CA PHE A 82 18.59 11.13 -13.60
C PHE A 82 18.47 11.82 -12.23
N TYR A 83 18.63 11.09 -11.13
CA TYR A 83 18.19 11.55 -9.81
C TYR A 83 19.23 11.39 -8.71
N ASP A 84 20.50 11.56 -9.02
CA ASP A 84 21.55 11.89 -8.05
C ASP A 84 21.39 13.32 -7.48
N ALA A 85 20.17 13.88 -7.56
CA ALA A 85 19.89 15.18 -7.03
C ALA A 85 19.94 15.14 -5.49
N PRO A 86 20.61 16.11 -4.86
CA PRO A 86 20.78 16.17 -3.40
C PRO A 86 19.47 16.35 -2.61
N TYR A 87 18.35 16.46 -3.29
CA TYR A 87 17.03 16.74 -2.72
C TYR A 87 16.15 15.50 -2.52
N HIS A 88 16.58 14.30 -2.96
CA HIS A 88 15.76 13.10 -2.80
C HIS A 88 15.72 12.66 -1.34
N LYS A 89 14.57 12.83 -0.74
CA LYS A 89 14.31 12.24 0.57
C LYS A 89 14.34 10.70 0.42
N LYS A 90 15.23 10.06 1.17
CA LYS A 90 15.20 8.63 1.34
C LYS A 90 13.93 8.24 2.09
N ASN A 91 13.36 7.08 1.78
CA ASN A 91 12.33 6.52 2.65
C ASN A 91 12.84 6.50 4.10
N PRO A 92 12.00 6.86 5.07
CA PRO A 92 12.42 6.89 6.47
C PRO A 92 12.85 5.51 6.98
N PHE A 93 12.27 4.45 6.40
CA PHE A 93 12.58 3.03 6.67
C PHE A 93 12.09 2.17 5.51
N SER A 94 12.50 0.91 5.46
CA SER A 94 11.93 -0.09 4.53
C SER A 94 10.52 -0.47 4.96
N TRP A 95 10.33 -0.71 6.26
CA TRP A 95 9.06 -0.89 6.94
C TRP A 95 9.20 -0.48 8.42
N GLY A 96 8.12 0.00 9.01
CA GLY A 96 8.12 0.58 10.35
C GLY A 96 6.76 1.16 10.71
N VAL A 97 6.70 2.02 11.71
CA VAL A 97 5.46 2.70 12.15
C VAL A 97 5.36 4.07 11.52
N TRP A 98 4.24 4.32 10.86
CA TRP A 98 3.90 5.64 10.34
C TRP A 98 2.78 6.26 11.16
N TYR A 99 3.08 7.42 11.75
CA TYR A 99 2.14 8.19 12.57
C TYR A 99 1.36 9.19 11.74
N GLY A 100 0.08 9.34 12.08
CA GLY A 100 -0.81 10.36 11.56
C GLY A 100 -0.86 11.62 12.43
N ILE A 101 -1.56 12.63 11.95
CA ILE A 101 -1.64 13.96 12.57
C ILE A 101 -2.25 13.97 13.99
N ASP A 102 -3.00 12.94 14.34
CA ASP A 102 -3.66 12.78 15.63
C ASP A 102 -2.92 11.80 16.56
N GLY A 103 -1.73 11.33 16.14
CA GLY A 103 -0.95 10.35 16.88
C GLY A 103 -1.38 8.90 16.68
N SER A 104 -2.45 8.65 15.95
CA SER A 104 -2.79 7.29 15.51
C SER A 104 -1.71 6.75 14.54
N SER A 105 -1.63 5.44 14.36
CA SER A 105 -0.55 4.88 13.55
C SER A 105 -0.88 3.54 12.95
N VAL A 106 -0.24 3.26 11.82
CA VAL A 106 -0.23 1.95 11.15
C VAL A 106 1.21 1.46 10.97
N ILE A 107 1.39 0.16 10.77
CA ILE A 107 2.67 -0.36 10.29
C ILE A 107 2.69 -0.16 8.78
N ALA A 108 3.74 0.45 8.26
CA ALA A 108 3.86 0.77 6.85
C ALA A 108 5.08 0.11 6.22
N ALA A 109 4.92 -0.43 5.01
CA ALA A 109 6.00 -1.00 4.21
C ALA A 109 6.19 -0.16 2.94
N PHE A 110 7.34 0.50 2.83
CA PHE A 110 7.63 1.46 1.75
C PHE A 110 8.64 0.94 0.72
N ASP A 111 9.33 -0.14 1.00
CA ASP A 111 10.29 -0.78 0.09
C ASP A 111 9.84 -2.19 -0.28
N THR A 112 8.66 -2.31 -0.84
CA THR A 112 8.04 -3.60 -1.19
C THR A 112 8.45 -4.15 -2.56
N GLY A 113 9.23 -3.40 -3.34
CA GLY A 113 9.55 -3.75 -4.73
C GLY A 113 8.44 -3.43 -5.72
N GLY A 114 8.76 -3.49 -6.99
CA GLY A 114 7.81 -3.21 -8.07
C GLY A 114 6.77 -4.32 -8.22
N TYR A 115 5.51 -3.95 -8.41
CA TYR A 115 4.40 -4.87 -8.62
C TYR A 115 4.47 -5.67 -9.93
N ASN A 116 5.39 -5.31 -10.81
CA ASN A 116 5.70 -6.02 -12.05
C ASN A 116 7.03 -6.79 -12.00
N SER A 117 7.63 -6.94 -10.81
CA SER A 117 8.88 -7.65 -10.64
C SER A 117 8.65 -9.16 -10.67
N GLU A 118 9.42 -9.86 -11.50
CA GLU A 118 9.43 -11.32 -11.51
C GLU A 118 10.24 -11.87 -10.32
N LEU A 119 9.77 -12.98 -9.74
CA LEU A 119 10.53 -13.67 -8.70
C LEU A 119 11.78 -14.32 -9.33
N PRO A 120 13.00 -13.97 -8.89
CA PRO A 120 14.22 -14.59 -9.39
C PRO A 120 14.24 -16.11 -9.19
N GLU A 121 14.97 -16.84 -10.01
CA GLU A 121 15.03 -18.31 -9.94
C GLU A 121 15.56 -18.82 -8.59
N ASN A 122 16.56 -18.15 -8.04
CA ASN A 122 17.18 -18.49 -6.76
C ASN A 122 17.11 -17.28 -5.83
N VAL A 123 15.87 -16.84 -5.54
CA VAL A 123 15.61 -15.64 -4.72
C VAL A 123 16.26 -15.71 -3.34
N GLN A 124 16.38 -16.90 -2.77
CA GLN A 124 17.00 -17.14 -1.46
C GLN A 124 18.52 -16.90 -1.43
N TYR A 125 19.16 -16.77 -2.61
CA TYR A 125 20.58 -16.42 -2.77
C TYR A 125 20.77 -15.03 -3.41
N ASN A 126 19.71 -14.24 -3.49
CA ASN A 126 19.80 -12.91 -4.09
C ASN A 126 20.47 -11.92 -3.13
N GLU A 127 21.68 -11.47 -3.45
CA GLU A 127 22.49 -10.58 -2.62
C GLU A 127 21.75 -9.29 -2.24
N ARG A 128 21.02 -8.68 -3.19
CA ARG A 128 20.24 -7.45 -2.91
C ARG A 128 19.10 -7.70 -1.93
N LEU A 129 18.51 -8.88 -1.96
CA LEU A 129 17.46 -9.25 -1.00
C LEU A 129 18.05 -9.51 0.38
N MET A 130 19.19 -10.19 0.45
CA MET A 130 19.94 -10.39 1.70
C MET A 130 20.36 -9.07 2.32
N GLU A 131 20.92 -8.16 1.53
CA GLU A 131 21.28 -6.82 1.97
C GLU A 131 20.06 -6.03 2.50
N ARG A 132 18.93 -6.09 1.81
CA ARG A 132 17.68 -5.45 2.26
C ARG A 132 17.14 -6.05 3.55
N ALA A 133 17.19 -7.37 3.69
CA ALA A 133 16.81 -8.03 4.93
C ALA A 133 17.71 -7.59 6.08
N ALA A 134 19.03 -7.57 5.89
CA ALA A 134 19.99 -7.13 6.89
C ALA A 134 19.81 -5.65 7.33
N HIS A 135 19.26 -4.80 6.46
CA HIS A 135 18.94 -3.41 6.79
C HIS A 135 17.52 -3.22 7.33
N GLY A 136 16.69 -4.25 7.27
CA GLY A 136 15.34 -4.24 7.83
C GLY A 136 15.35 -4.50 9.33
N TYR A 137 14.31 -4.05 10.03
CA TYR A 137 14.13 -4.40 11.43
C TYR A 137 14.01 -5.92 11.56
N ASP A 138 14.66 -6.47 12.59
CA ASP A 138 14.68 -7.91 12.88
C ASP A 138 15.21 -8.77 11.71
N ASN A 139 16.12 -8.21 10.90
CA ASN A 139 16.65 -8.78 9.66
C ASN A 139 15.58 -9.24 8.68
N THR A 140 14.45 -8.55 8.65
CA THR A 140 13.30 -8.90 7.84
C THR A 140 13.06 -7.87 6.75
N CYS A 141 12.73 -8.32 5.55
CA CYS A 141 12.19 -7.48 4.50
C CYS A 141 10.88 -8.07 3.94
N PHE A 142 10.01 -7.18 3.49
CA PHE A 142 8.72 -7.53 2.91
C PHE A 142 8.70 -7.12 1.44
N ARG A 143 8.40 -8.08 0.56
CA ARG A 143 8.49 -7.86 -0.89
C ARG A 143 7.29 -8.46 -1.62
N TYR A 144 6.76 -7.70 -2.57
CA TYR A 144 5.84 -8.21 -3.57
C TYR A 144 6.61 -8.71 -4.80
N TYR A 145 6.20 -9.85 -5.31
CA TYR A 145 6.60 -10.35 -6.61
C TYR A 145 5.35 -10.72 -7.39
N ALA A 146 5.13 -9.99 -8.46
CA ALA A 146 4.15 -10.40 -9.44
C ALA A 146 4.73 -11.52 -10.32
N GLY A 147 3.89 -12.29 -10.97
CA GLY A 147 4.36 -13.20 -12.00
C GLY A 147 4.73 -12.38 -13.22
N GLY A 148 6.02 -12.25 -13.51
CA GLY A 148 6.47 -11.65 -14.76
C GLY A 148 5.96 -12.45 -15.95
N GLY A 149 5.32 -11.78 -16.88
CA GLY A 149 5.02 -12.31 -18.20
C GLY A 149 5.58 -11.38 -19.24
N GLU A 150 6.26 -11.88 -20.26
CA GLU A 150 6.68 -11.06 -21.37
C GLU A 150 5.49 -10.28 -21.96
N GLY A 151 5.62 -8.98 -22.05
CA GLY A 151 4.66 -8.11 -22.73
C GLY A 151 3.42 -7.69 -21.94
N VAL A 152 3.39 -7.91 -20.64
CA VAL A 152 2.24 -7.51 -19.82
C VAL A 152 2.51 -6.16 -19.13
N GLY A 153 2.70 -5.09 -19.77
CA GLY A 153 2.84 -3.77 -19.15
C GLY A 153 2.06 -3.59 -17.84
N ASP A 154 1.59 -2.43 -17.49
CA ASP A 154 0.89 -2.08 -16.24
C ASP A 154 -0.45 -2.82 -15.98
N LYS A 155 -0.61 -4.02 -16.47
CA LYS A 155 -1.89 -4.76 -16.44
C LYS A 155 -2.11 -5.65 -15.22
N GLY A 156 -1.35 -5.45 -14.15
CA GLY A 156 -1.46 -6.28 -12.96
C GLY A 156 -1.03 -7.72 -13.24
N ASN A 157 0.21 -8.04 -12.93
CA ASN A 157 0.75 -9.38 -13.15
C ASN A 157 0.25 -10.32 -12.06
N SER A 158 -0.47 -11.35 -12.44
CA SER A 158 -0.74 -12.46 -11.52
C SER A 158 0.46 -13.40 -11.45
N GLY A 159 0.59 -14.13 -10.35
CA GLY A 159 1.59 -15.18 -10.19
C GLY A 159 1.46 -16.24 -11.30
N THR A 160 2.61 -16.70 -11.79
CA THR A 160 2.67 -17.77 -12.81
C THR A 160 3.02 -19.10 -12.15
N VAL A 161 2.81 -20.19 -12.87
CA VAL A 161 3.28 -21.52 -12.44
C VAL A 161 4.79 -21.52 -12.18
N THR A 162 5.55 -20.77 -12.97
CA THR A 162 7.00 -20.61 -12.79
C THR A 162 7.31 -19.88 -11.46
N THR A 163 6.60 -18.82 -11.15
CA THR A 163 6.74 -18.11 -9.86
C THR A 163 6.46 -19.03 -8.69
N CYS A 164 5.37 -19.80 -8.75
CA CYS A 164 5.03 -20.77 -7.70
C CYS A 164 6.11 -21.83 -7.51
N ARG A 165 6.65 -22.38 -8.61
CA ARG A 165 7.74 -23.37 -8.56
C ARG A 165 9.01 -22.80 -7.95
N ARG A 166 9.41 -21.58 -8.36
CA ARG A 166 10.58 -20.88 -7.81
C ARG A 166 10.42 -20.62 -6.33
N LEU A 167 9.25 -20.14 -5.91
CA LEU A 167 8.94 -19.88 -4.51
C LEU A 167 8.97 -21.15 -3.67
N THR A 168 8.33 -22.22 -4.14
CA THR A 168 8.36 -23.52 -3.46
C THR A 168 9.78 -24.06 -3.29
N LYS A 169 10.61 -23.93 -4.33
CA LYS A 169 12.03 -24.31 -4.26
C LYS A 169 12.78 -23.48 -3.20
N ALA A 170 12.57 -22.16 -3.19
CA ALA A 170 13.24 -21.28 -2.25
C ALA A 170 12.85 -21.52 -0.79
N ILE A 171 11.57 -21.76 -0.52
CA ILE A 171 11.04 -22.07 0.83
C ILE A 171 11.61 -23.37 1.38
N ASN A 172 11.81 -24.38 0.52
CA ASN A 172 12.25 -25.70 0.92
C ASN A 172 13.79 -25.91 0.82
N ASP A 173 14.56 -24.85 0.62
CA ASP A 173 16.01 -24.96 0.52
C ASP A 173 16.65 -24.88 1.92
N PRO A 174 17.14 -26.02 2.47
CA PRO A 174 17.71 -26.03 3.82
C PRO A 174 19.08 -25.35 3.91
N ASN A 175 19.71 -25.02 2.79
CA ASN A 175 21.02 -24.38 2.72
C ASN A 175 20.91 -22.88 2.39
N ALA A 176 19.70 -22.36 2.30
CA ALA A 176 19.50 -20.94 1.98
C ALA A 176 20.08 -20.04 3.06
N PRO A 177 20.81 -18.98 2.69
CA PRO A 177 21.38 -18.02 3.67
C PRO A 177 20.29 -17.13 4.30
N ILE A 178 19.10 -17.07 3.72
CA ILE A 178 17.92 -16.38 4.25
C ILE A 178 16.70 -17.29 4.16
N GLU A 179 15.84 -17.21 5.16
CA GLU A 179 14.54 -17.87 5.15
C GLU A 179 13.58 -17.13 4.22
N ILE A 180 12.92 -17.86 3.33
CA ILE A 180 11.88 -17.32 2.45
C ILE A 180 10.52 -17.82 2.94
N ILE A 181 9.63 -16.89 3.21
CA ILE A 181 8.27 -17.17 3.69
C ILE A 181 7.27 -16.66 2.65
N SER A 182 6.32 -17.50 2.25
CA SER A 182 5.15 -17.05 1.50
C SER A 182 4.16 -16.41 2.47
N ALA A 183 3.94 -15.13 2.33
CA ALA A 183 3.12 -14.34 3.24
C ALA A 183 1.92 -13.72 2.52
N THR A 184 0.85 -13.45 3.27
CA THR A 184 -0.23 -12.56 2.85
C THR A 184 0.19 -11.11 3.01
N SER A 185 -0.58 -10.18 2.43
CA SER A 185 -0.23 -8.75 2.46
C SER A 185 -0.14 -8.17 3.87
N ASP A 186 -0.84 -8.77 4.82
CA ASP A 186 -0.96 -8.27 6.19
C ASP A 186 -0.20 -9.10 7.25
N ASP A 187 0.44 -10.20 6.86
CA ASP A 187 1.15 -11.09 7.80
C ASP A 187 2.28 -10.35 8.54
N LEU A 188 3.06 -9.52 7.84
CA LEU A 188 4.08 -8.68 8.47
C LEU A 188 3.46 -7.77 9.54
N PHE A 189 2.38 -7.10 9.20
CA PHE A 189 1.72 -6.14 10.09
C PHE A 189 1.13 -6.83 11.33
N LYS A 190 0.53 -8.00 11.15
CA LYS A 190 0.00 -8.82 12.25
C LYS A 190 1.11 -9.31 13.17
N ALA A 191 2.23 -9.78 12.60
CA ALA A 191 3.36 -10.29 13.38
C ALA A 191 3.97 -9.23 14.31
N TYR A 192 3.97 -7.97 13.87
CA TYR A 192 4.61 -6.88 14.63
C TYR A 192 3.62 -5.91 15.29
N LEU A 193 2.33 -6.16 15.21
CA LEU A 193 1.33 -5.25 15.79
C LEU A 193 1.53 -5.01 17.29
N GLY A 194 1.86 -6.06 18.05
CA GLY A 194 2.14 -5.97 19.49
C GLY A 194 3.52 -5.40 19.83
N ARG A 195 4.38 -5.21 18.84
CA ARG A 195 5.77 -4.74 18.98
C ARG A 195 6.02 -3.40 18.29
N LYS A 196 4.97 -2.63 18.01
CA LYS A 196 5.08 -1.33 17.32
C LYS A 196 6.10 -0.39 17.94
N ALA A 197 6.22 -0.39 19.27
CA ALA A 197 7.17 0.48 20.00
C ALA A 197 8.65 0.16 19.73
N GLU A 198 8.95 -1.01 19.21
CA GLU A 198 10.32 -1.44 18.89
C GLU A 198 10.72 -1.05 17.46
N LEU A 199 9.74 -0.74 16.61
CA LEU A 199 9.95 -0.48 15.19
C LEU A 199 10.50 0.93 14.94
N PRO A 200 11.27 1.13 13.86
CA PRO A 200 11.57 2.47 13.39
C PRO A 200 10.27 3.20 13.09
N SER A 201 10.24 4.49 13.36
CA SER A 201 9.02 5.28 13.20
C SER A 201 9.23 6.55 12.40
N PHE A 202 8.17 7.03 11.79
CA PHE A 202 8.14 8.27 11.04
C PHE A 202 6.85 9.03 11.31
N ASP A 203 6.98 10.35 11.37
CA ASP A 203 5.91 11.31 11.59
C ASP A 203 6.02 12.37 10.48
N GLY A 204 5.01 12.48 9.64
CA GLY A 204 5.02 13.42 8.53
C GLY A 204 4.47 12.87 7.22
N GLU A 205 4.53 13.69 6.18
CA GLU A 205 4.12 13.31 4.83
C GLU A 205 5.26 12.66 4.03
N LEU A 206 4.89 11.84 3.07
CA LEU A 206 5.80 11.14 2.18
C LEU A 206 5.66 11.70 0.77
N LEU A 207 6.53 12.62 0.43
CA LEU A 207 6.52 13.27 -0.88
C LEU A 207 7.23 12.42 -1.92
N MET A 208 6.65 12.39 -3.10
CA MET A 208 7.29 11.90 -4.30
C MET A 208 7.64 13.10 -5.17
N ASP A 209 8.90 13.47 -5.18
CA ASP A 209 9.38 14.73 -5.77
C ASP A 209 9.83 14.62 -7.23
N VAL A 210 9.78 13.43 -7.83
CA VAL A 210 10.39 13.18 -9.13
C VAL A 210 9.45 12.60 -10.17
N HIS A 211 8.74 11.54 -9.87
CA HIS A 211 7.93 10.84 -10.86
C HIS A 211 6.47 11.30 -10.79
N ALA A 212 5.95 11.72 -11.93
CA ALA A 212 4.53 12.03 -12.14
C ALA A 212 3.91 13.09 -11.20
N THR A 213 4.71 13.86 -10.45
CA THR A 213 4.20 14.98 -9.64
C THR A 213 3.40 15.97 -10.47
N GLY A 214 3.75 16.16 -11.74
CA GLY A 214 2.99 16.98 -12.69
C GLY A 214 1.56 16.46 -12.96
N CYS A 215 1.26 15.23 -12.66
CA CYS A 215 -0.10 14.69 -12.81
C CYS A 215 -1.10 15.41 -11.91
N TYR A 216 -0.67 15.92 -10.76
CA TYR A 216 -1.53 16.70 -9.85
C TYR A 216 -1.83 18.11 -10.35
N THR A 217 -1.01 18.64 -11.20
CA THR A 217 -1.16 20.01 -11.75
C THR A 217 -1.70 20.03 -13.18
N SER A 218 -1.65 18.90 -13.88
CA SER A 218 -2.22 18.77 -15.22
C SER A 218 -3.74 18.57 -15.16
N GLN A 219 -4.43 18.90 -16.26
CA GLN A 219 -5.88 18.70 -16.41
C GLN A 219 -6.69 19.22 -15.20
N THR A 220 -6.47 20.45 -14.81
CA THR A 220 -7.09 21.08 -13.64
C THR A 220 -8.61 20.94 -13.60
N ALA A 221 -9.28 20.95 -14.76
CA ALA A 221 -10.72 20.76 -14.84
C ALA A 221 -11.18 19.43 -14.22
N MET A 222 -10.43 18.35 -14.41
CA MET A 222 -10.77 17.03 -13.81
C MET A 222 -10.74 17.10 -12.28
N LYS A 223 -9.72 17.73 -11.71
CA LYS A 223 -9.57 17.91 -10.26
C LYS A 223 -10.68 18.80 -9.70
N TYR A 224 -10.97 19.90 -10.40
CA TYR A 224 -12.07 20.80 -10.03
C TYR A 224 -13.42 20.06 -10.01
N TYR A 225 -13.74 19.30 -11.05
CA TYR A 225 -15.01 18.57 -11.09
C TYR A 225 -15.06 17.42 -10.10
N ASN A 226 -13.95 16.74 -9.83
CA ASN A 226 -13.91 15.77 -8.74
C ASN A 226 -14.30 16.40 -7.40
N ARG A 227 -13.64 17.50 -7.03
CA ARG A 227 -13.99 18.23 -5.80
C ARG A 227 -15.44 18.70 -5.80
N ARG A 228 -15.92 19.20 -6.92
CA ARG A 228 -17.31 19.67 -7.07
C ARG A 228 -18.30 18.54 -6.90
N ASN A 229 -18.02 17.37 -7.43
CA ASN A 229 -18.86 16.17 -7.27
C ASN A 229 -18.90 15.71 -5.79
N GLU A 230 -17.80 15.70 -5.09
CA GLU A 230 -17.75 15.39 -3.65
C GLU A 230 -18.65 16.35 -2.84
N GLU A 231 -18.55 17.65 -3.08
CA GLU A 231 -19.35 18.68 -2.43
C GLU A 231 -20.86 18.51 -2.71
N LEU A 232 -21.21 18.28 -3.97
CA LEU A 232 -22.61 18.10 -4.39
C LEU A 232 -23.20 16.80 -3.81
N THR A 233 -22.45 15.72 -3.78
CA THR A 233 -22.89 14.45 -3.19
C THR A 233 -23.18 14.63 -1.71
N GLY A 234 -22.26 15.24 -0.95
CA GLY A 234 -22.49 15.53 0.45
C GLY A 234 -23.65 16.51 0.71
N ALA A 235 -23.86 17.48 -0.20
CA ALA A 235 -25.00 18.38 -0.09
C ALA A 235 -26.33 17.65 -0.34
N ALA A 236 -26.38 16.76 -1.35
CA ALA A 236 -27.56 15.96 -1.67
C ALA A 236 -27.94 15.03 -0.50
N GLU A 237 -26.99 14.35 0.10
CA GLU A 237 -27.22 13.51 1.28
C GLU A 237 -27.79 14.31 2.47
N ARG A 238 -27.20 15.47 2.79
CA ARG A 238 -27.72 16.34 3.85
C ARG A 238 -29.12 16.84 3.55
N ALA A 239 -29.41 17.20 2.31
CA ALA A 239 -30.74 17.63 1.90
C ALA A 239 -31.77 16.49 2.00
N SER A 240 -31.38 15.26 1.62
CA SER A 240 -32.23 14.08 1.74
C SER A 240 -32.58 13.79 3.21
N VAL A 241 -31.60 13.82 4.11
CA VAL A 241 -31.83 13.63 5.56
C VAL A 241 -32.75 14.73 6.10
N ALA A 242 -32.52 15.99 5.71
CA ALA A 242 -33.35 17.10 6.15
C ALA A 242 -34.80 16.97 5.65
N ALA A 243 -35.01 16.56 4.40
CA ALA A 243 -36.32 16.32 3.82
C ALA A 243 -37.06 15.20 4.56
N ASP A 244 -36.40 14.07 4.79
CA ASP A 244 -36.96 12.96 5.56
C ASP A 244 -37.37 13.40 6.96
N TRP A 245 -36.52 14.19 7.62
CA TRP A 245 -36.79 14.71 8.97
C TRP A 245 -37.96 15.70 9.02
N LEU A 246 -38.19 16.44 7.94
CA LEU A 246 -39.33 17.37 7.80
C LEU A 246 -40.60 16.69 7.29
N GLY A 247 -40.55 15.39 6.95
CA GLY A 247 -41.69 14.64 6.43
C GLY A 247 -42.05 15.00 5.00
N ALA A 248 -41.04 15.41 4.19
CA ALA A 248 -41.22 15.80 2.79
C ALA A 248 -40.93 14.64 1.84
#